data_6778e0fc7db21d7eb9b091336332e271
#
_entry.id   6778e0fc7db21d7eb9b091336332e271
#
_cell.length_a   1.000
_cell.length_b   1.000
_cell.length_c   1.000
_cell.angle_alpha   90.00
_cell.angle_beta   90.00
_cell.angle_gamma   90.00
#
_symmetry.space_group_name_H-M   'P 1'
#
loop_
_entity.id
_entity.type
_entity.pdbx_description
1 polymer ?
#
loop_
_entity_poly.entity_id
_entity_poly.type
_entity_poly.pdbx_seq_one_letter_code
_entity_poly.pdbx_strand_id
1 'polypeptide(L)'
;AEQPWADQPGADQRGAIVCLSPERFLQVRGSKVLTQPIKGTRRRGLDAAQDEELKQALCESEKDRAENLMIVDLLRNDLGSLCITGSVTAEKLFELQSFNSVHHLVSTISAELGPGQSPLDLLRNCFPGGSITGAPKIRAMEIINELEPNSRSIYCGAIGYFGFDGQMDTNITIRTLLCEQDQIYCWGGGGIVADSECELEYQESRDKVALLLSTLQELKASSAQSD
;
A
#
# COMPACT_ATOMS: atom_id res chain seq x y z
N ALA A 1 8.12 22.07 24.19
CA ALA A 1 7.35 22.07 22.96
C ALA A 1 5.92 21.67 23.34
N GLU A 2 5.02 22.64 23.33
CA GLU A 2 3.60 22.44 23.64
C GLU A 2 2.97 21.60 22.54
N GLN A 3 2.17 20.63 22.92
CA GLN A 3 1.41 19.77 22.00
C GLN A 3 0.16 20.55 21.55
N PRO A 4 0.05 20.95 20.27
CA PRO A 4 -1.00 21.87 19.83
C PRO A 4 -2.43 21.28 19.78
N TRP A 5 -2.64 20.03 20.19
CA TRP A 5 -3.91 19.31 20.14
C TRP A 5 -4.46 18.90 21.52
N ALA A 6 -3.81 19.34 22.61
CA ALA A 6 -4.19 18.95 23.97
C ALA A 6 -5.30 19.82 24.62
N ASP A 7 -5.62 21.01 24.06
CA ASP A 7 -6.51 21.98 24.70
C ASP A 7 -7.62 22.53 23.78
N GLN A 8 -8.49 21.62 23.25
CA GLN A 8 -9.80 22.06 22.80
C GLN A 8 -10.90 21.45 23.67
N PRO A 9 -11.53 22.21 24.55
CA PRO A 9 -12.65 21.72 25.31
C PRO A 9 -13.88 21.59 24.43
N GLY A 10 -14.39 20.35 24.26
CA GLY A 10 -15.79 20.15 23.92
C GLY A 10 -16.13 19.78 22.49
N ALA A 11 -15.45 18.82 21.89
CA ALA A 11 -16.08 17.94 20.92
C ALA A 11 -15.56 16.52 21.16
N ASP A 12 -16.47 15.58 21.28
CA ASP A 12 -16.16 14.15 21.29
C ASP A 12 -15.67 13.77 19.87
N GLN A 13 -14.45 14.23 19.51
CA GLN A 13 -13.81 13.98 18.22
C GLN A 13 -13.27 12.56 18.21
N ARG A 14 -14.19 11.59 18.18
CA ARG A 14 -13.83 10.20 17.95
C ARG A 14 -13.54 10.04 16.49
N GLY A 15 -12.26 10.01 16.13
CA GLY A 15 -11.80 9.54 14.84
C GLY A 15 -11.44 8.06 14.90
N ALA A 16 -11.57 7.36 13.77
CA ALA A 16 -11.11 5.99 13.63
C ALA A 16 -10.44 5.79 12.26
N ILE A 17 -9.39 4.98 12.25
CA ILE A 17 -8.77 4.53 11.02
C ILE A 17 -9.04 3.04 10.87
N VAL A 18 -9.70 2.66 9.78
CA VAL A 18 -9.97 1.25 9.44
C VAL A 18 -9.11 0.86 8.25
N CYS A 19 -8.04 0.12 8.51
CA CYS A 19 -7.06 -0.25 7.49
C CYS A 19 -7.25 -1.70 7.05
N LEU A 20 -7.53 -1.90 5.75
CA LEU A 20 -7.70 -3.19 5.09
C LEU A 20 -6.60 -3.44 4.05
N SER A 21 -5.45 -2.81 4.23
CA SER A 21 -4.35 -2.88 3.27
C SER A 21 -3.82 -4.31 3.10
N PRO A 22 -3.69 -4.77 1.86
CA PRO A 22 -3.07 -6.06 1.56
C PRO A 22 -1.54 -5.98 1.47
N GLU A 23 -0.96 -4.76 1.40
CA GLU A 23 0.43 -4.55 1.02
C GLU A 23 1.32 -4.34 2.24
N ARG A 24 2.24 -5.28 2.48
CA ARG A 24 3.30 -5.11 3.47
C ARG A 24 4.31 -4.10 2.96
N PHE A 25 4.60 -3.09 3.79
CA PHE A 25 5.64 -2.12 3.49
C PHE A 25 7.00 -2.64 3.95
N LEU A 26 7.22 -2.74 5.25
CA LEU A 26 8.49 -3.20 5.81
C LEU A 26 8.23 -4.12 7.02
N GLN A 27 8.94 -5.23 7.06
CA GLN A 27 9.02 -6.08 8.25
C GLN A 27 10.49 -6.20 8.66
N VAL A 28 10.76 -6.11 9.96
CA VAL A 28 12.07 -6.38 10.54
C VAL A 28 11.92 -7.42 11.64
N ARG A 29 12.73 -8.47 11.57
CA ARG A 29 12.84 -9.51 12.59
C ARG A 29 14.31 -9.83 12.86
N GLY A 30 14.81 -9.39 14.01
CA GLY A 30 16.26 -9.34 14.26
C GLY A 30 16.93 -8.41 13.26
N SER A 31 17.92 -8.90 12.50
CA SER A 31 18.55 -8.15 11.41
C SER A 31 17.85 -8.32 10.05
N LYS A 32 16.94 -9.29 9.94
CA LYS A 32 16.28 -9.59 8.66
C LYS A 32 15.20 -8.57 8.33
N VAL A 33 15.31 -7.99 7.15
CA VAL A 33 14.34 -7.07 6.54
C VAL A 33 13.58 -7.80 5.43
N LEU A 34 12.28 -7.55 5.34
CA LEU A 34 11.42 -8.07 4.28
C LEU A 34 10.49 -6.97 3.80
N THR A 35 10.29 -6.88 2.49
CA THR A 35 9.24 -6.06 1.86
C THR A 35 8.57 -6.84 0.74
N GLN A 36 7.26 -6.64 0.56
CA GLN A 36 6.46 -7.42 -0.38
C GLN A 36 5.52 -6.51 -1.19
N PRO A 37 6.05 -5.80 -2.21
CA PRO A 37 5.23 -4.99 -3.09
C PRO A 37 4.28 -5.84 -3.92
N ILE A 38 3.07 -5.31 -4.12
CA ILE A 38 2.02 -5.91 -4.95
C ILE A 38 1.81 -5.02 -6.16
N LYS A 39 1.94 -5.59 -7.36
CA LYS A 39 1.50 -4.96 -8.61
C LYS A 39 0.82 -6.02 -9.46
N GLY A 40 -0.28 -5.63 -10.06
CA GLY A 40 -1.16 -6.56 -10.76
C GLY A 40 -2.13 -7.27 -9.82
N THR A 41 -3.40 -7.10 -10.13
CA THR A 41 -4.50 -7.72 -9.39
C THR A 41 -5.57 -8.15 -10.38
N ARG A 42 -6.11 -9.34 -10.20
CA ARG A 42 -7.31 -9.82 -10.90
C ARG A 42 -8.29 -10.38 -9.88
N ARG A 43 -9.59 -10.18 -10.13
CA ARG A 43 -10.63 -10.82 -9.32
C ARG A 43 -10.58 -12.34 -9.48
N ARG A 44 -11.21 -13.05 -8.56
CA ARG A 44 -11.48 -14.49 -8.75
C ARG A 44 -12.48 -14.70 -9.86
N GLY A 45 -12.32 -15.79 -10.59
CA GLY A 45 -13.30 -16.25 -11.58
C GLY A 45 -14.59 -16.72 -10.93
N LEU A 46 -15.70 -16.69 -11.69
CA LEU A 46 -17.00 -17.22 -11.24
C LEU A 46 -17.01 -18.75 -11.24
N ASP A 47 -16.16 -19.35 -12.06
CA ASP A 47 -15.91 -20.79 -12.14
C ASP A 47 -14.41 -21.07 -12.31
N ALA A 48 -14.03 -22.34 -12.28
CA ALA A 48 -12.64 -22.77 -12.33
C ALA A 48 -11.94 -22.41 -13.66
N ALA A 49 -12.65 -22.43 -14.78
CA ALA A 49 -12.08 -22.12 -16.09
C ALA A 49 -11.78 -20.62 -16.20
N GLN A 50 -12.72 -19.77 -15.84
CA GLN A 50 -12.53 -18.32 -15.79
C GLN A 50 -11.46 -17.91 -14.76
N ASP A 51 -11.39 -18.60 -13.62
CA ASP A 51 -10.38 -18.33 -12.60
C ASP A 51 -8.97 -18.61 -13.12
N GLU A 52 -8.79 -19.68 -13.90
CA GLU A 52 -7.51 -20.01 -14.52
C GLU A 52 -7.13 -19.05 -15.65
N GLU A 53 -8.08 -18.62 -16.46
CA GLU A 53 -7.87 -17.58 -17.49
C GLU A 53 -7.40 -16.26 -16.86
N LEU A 54 -8.02 -15.84 -15.76
CA LEU A 54 -7.65 -14.61 -15.04
C LEU A 54 -6.27 -14.70 -14.40
N LYS A 55 -5.88 -15.86 -13.87
CA LYS A 55 -4.53 -16.10 -13.37
C LYS A 55 -3.50 -16.02 -14.49
N GLN A 56 -3.76 -16.69 -15.61
CA GLN A 56 -2.86 -16.70 -16.75
C GLN A 56 -2.70 -15.29 -17.31
N ALA A 57 -3.80 -14.57 -17.53
CA ALA A 57 -3.77 -13.18 -17.99
C ALA A 57 -2.97 -12.26 -17.06
N LEU A 58 -3.03 -12.49 -15.73
CA LEU A 58 -2.24 -11.76 -14.76
C LEU A 58 -0.74 -12.11 -14.87
N CYS A 59 -0.40 -13.37 -14.96
CA CYS A 59 0.98 -13.83 -15.08
C CYS A 59 1.67 -13.36 -16.38
N GLU A 60 0.90 -13.26 -17.46
CA GLU A 60 1.38 -12.86 -18.81
C GLU A 60 1.34 -11.34 -19.03
N SER A 61 0.77 -10.55 -18.10
CA SER A 61 0.67 -9.10 -18.21
C SER A 61 2.07 -8.45 -18.18
N GLU A 62 2.54 -8.01 -19.31
CA GLU A 62 3.83 -7.30 -19.44
C GLU A 62 3.81 -5.98 -18.67
N LYS A 63 2.67 -5.24 -18.70
CA LYS A 63 2.49 -4.00 -17.93
C LYS A 63 2.64 -4.24 -16.43
N ASP A 64 1.89 -5.20 -15.87
CA ASP A 64 1.93 -5.47 -14.43
C ASP A 64 3.32 -5.92 -13.98
N ARG A 65 4.01 -6.72 -14.80
CA ARG A 65 5.39 -7.17 -14.53
C ARG A 65 6.41 -6.04 -14.60
N ALA A 66 6.30 -5.15 -15.59
CA ALA A 66 7.20 -4.00 -15.73
C ALA A 66 7.03 -3.02 -14.56
N GLU A 67 5.79 -2.72 -14.17
CA GLU A 67 5.51 -1.90 -12.99
C GLU A 67 6.06 -2.53 -11.72
N ASN A 68 5.85 -3.84 -11.53
CA ASN A 68 6.37 -4.56 -10.36
C ASN A 68 7.89 -4.51 -10.31
N LEU A 69 8.57 -4.75 -11.44
CA LEU A 69 10.04 -4.69 -11.52
C LEU A 69 10.58 -3.30 -11.17
N MET A 70 9.94 -2.25 -11.67
CA MET A 70 10.31 -0.86 -11.34
C MET A 70 10.22 -0.61 -9.83
N ILE A 71 9.17 -1.10 -9.17
CA ILE A 71 9.02 -0.94 -7.73
C ILE A 71 10.02 -1.80 -6.96
N VAL A 72 10.32 -3.01 -7.41
CA VAL A 72 11.38 -3.85 -6.85
C VAL A 72 12.72 -3.13 -6.86
N ASP A 73 13.10 -2.52 -7.99
CA ASP A 73 14.36 -1.80 -8.10
C ASP A 73 14.39 -0.54 -7.22
N LEU A 74 13.28 0.19 -7.10
CA LEU A 74 13.18 1.33 -6.21
C LEU A 74 13.33 0.91 -4.74
N LEU A 75 12.67 -0.16 -4.32
CA LEU A 75 12.78 -0.69 -2.96
C LEU A 75 14.19 -1.23 -2.66
N ARG A 76 14.84 -1.88 -3.65
CA ARG A 76 16.24 -2.32 -3.51
C ARG A 76 17.17 -1.13 -3.29
N ASN A 77 16.96 -0.03 -3.98
CA ASN A 77 17.71 1.20 -3.78
C ASN A 77 17.47 1.79 -2.38
N ASP A 78 16.21 1.87 -1.94
CA ASP A 78 15.85 2.37 -0.61
C ASP A 78 16.48 1.53 0.51
N LEU A 79 16.40 0.20 0.41
CA LEU A 79 17.01 -0.73 1.38
C LEU A 79 18.53 -0.68 1.36
N GLY A 80 19.13 -0.53 0.16
CA GLY A 80 20.59 -0.57 -0.04
C GLY A 80 21.37 0.49 0.73
N SER A 81 20.71 1.58 1.15
CA SER A 81 21.36 2.65 1.90
C SER A 81 21.58 2.34 3.39
N LEU A 82 20.79 1.45 3.98
CA LEU A 82 20.83 1.11 5.42
C LEU A 82 21.07 -0.38 5.68
N CYS A 83 20.97 -1.21 4.66
CA CYS A 83 21.25 -2.63 4.77
C CYS A 83 22.71 -2.96 4.43
N ILE A 84 23.16 -4.12 4.87
CA ILE A 84 24.51 -4.61 4.58
C ILE A 84 24.70 -4.69 3.07
N THR A 85 25.80 -4.14 2.57
CA THR A 85 26.11 -4.14 1.13
C THR A 85 26.10 -5.58 0.59
N GLY A 86 25.37 -5.81 -0.48
CA GLY A 86 25.21 -7.11 -1.11
C GLY A 86 24.16 -8.04 -0.47
N SER A 87 23.52 -7.65 0.65
CA SER A 87 22.46 -8.45 1.28
C SER A 87 21.08 -8.26 0.64
N VAL A 88 20.86 -7.18 -0.10
CA VAL A 88 19.55 -6.91 -0.72
C VAL A 88 19.31 -7.84 -1.90
N THR A 89 18.36 -8.74 -1.75
CA THR A 89 18.04 -9.79 -2.72
C THR A 89 16.56 -9.81 -3.06
N ALA A 90 16.22 -9.87 -4.34
CA ALA A 90 14.87 -10.20 -4.80
C ALA A 90 14.73 -11.73 -4.77
N GLU A 91 14.16 -12.26 -3.69
CA GLU A 91 14.02 -13.73 -3.49
C GLU A 91 13.01 -14.34 -4.46
N LYS A 92 11.91 -13.60 -4.68
CA LYS A 92 10.86 -13.99 -5.61
C LYS A 92 10.42 -12.79 -6.42
N LEU A 93 10.23 -12.98 -7.71
CA LEU A 93 9.67 -11.99 -8.63
C LEU A 93 8.36 -12.52 -9.19
N PHE A 94 7.32 -11.67 -9.16
CA PHE A 94 6.04 -11.94 -9.80
C PHE A 94 5.38 -13.25 -9.34
N GLU A 95 5.50 -13.61 -8.06
CA GLU A 95 4.83 -14.79 -7.52
C GLU A 95 3.32 -14.58 -7.53
N LEU A 96 2.59 -15.48 -8.19
CA LEU A 96 1.14 -15.48 -8.15
C LEU A 96 0.65 -15.95 -6.78
N GLN A 97 -0.03 -15.07 -6.07
CA GLN A 97 -0.69 -15.39 -4.79
C GLN A 97 -2.20 -15.26 -4.94
N SER A 98 -2.91 -16.33 -4.60
CA SER A 98 -4.37 -16.42 -4.71
C SER A 98 -5.01 -16.29 -3.33
N PHE A 99 -5.92 -15.35 -3.19
CA PHE A 99 -6.72 -15.11 -2.00
C PHE A 99 -8.20 -15.43 -2.29
N ASN A 100 -9.04 -15.30 -1.28
CA ASN A 100 -10.47 -15.64 -1.45
C ASN A 100 -11.18 -14.79 -2.51
N SER A 101 -10.79 -13.52 -2.67
CA SER A 101 -11.44 -12.56 -3.56
C SER A 101 -10.61 -12.15 -4.78
N VAL A 102 -9.29 -12.32 -4.72
CA VAL A 102 -8.37 -11.80 -5.75
C VAL A 102 -7.14 -12.70 -5.94
N HIS A 103 -6.50 -12.52 -7.10
CA HIS A 103 -5.14 -12.96 -7.39
C HIS A 103 -4.22 -11.73 -7.42
N HIS A 104 -3.03 -11.84 -6.87
CA HIS A 104 -2.00 -10.80 -6.89
C HIS A 104 -0.69 -11.33 -7.47
N LEU A 105 0.07 -10.45 -8.14
CA LEU A 105 1.49 -10.65 -8.39
C LEU A 105 2.29 -9.96 -7.28
N VAL A 106 3.00 -10.76 -6.50
CA VAL A 106 3.77 -10.31 -5.34
C VAL A 106 5.24 -10.57 -5.60
N SER A 107 6.08 -9.58 -5.40
CA SER A 107 7.53 -9.79 -5.33
C SER A 107 7.98 -9.76 -3.87
N THR A 108 9.03 -10.51 -3.56
CA THR A 108 9.59 -10.59 -2.21
C THR A 108 11.05 -10.14 -2.26
N ILE A 109 11.36 -9.10 -1.50
CA ILE A 109 12.72 -8.57 -1.36
C ILE A 109 13.13 -8.73 0.09
N SER A 110 14.28 -9.33 0.30
CA SER A 110 14.91 -9.45 1.62
C SER A 110 16.22 -8.70 1.69
N ALA A 111 16.62 -8.34 2.90
CA ALA A 111 17.90 -7.69 3.18
C ALA A 111 18.32 -7.98 4.63
N GLU A 112 19.56 -7.63 4.97
CA GLU A 112 20.03 -7.58 6.34
C GLU A 112 20.32 -6.14 6.76
N LEU A 113 19.70 -5.70 7.85
CA LEU A 113 19.89 -4.37 8.41
C LEU A 113 21.35 -4.17 8.84
N GLY A 114 21.93 -3.05 8.49
CA GLY A 114 23.33 -2.73 8.78
C GLY A 114 23.61 -2.57 10.28
N PRO A 115 24.85 -2.78 10.71
CA PRO A 115 25.24 -2.60 12.10
C PRO A 115 24.92 -1.20 12.62
N GLY A 116 24.29 -1.11 13.79
CA GLY A 116 23.93 0.17 14.40
C GLY A 116 22.70 0.85 13.82
N GLN A 117 22.07 0.27 12.79
CA GLN A 117 20.83 0.76 12.24
C GLN A 117 19.63 0.19 13.01
N SER A 118 18.57 0.98 13.16
CA SER A 118 17.34 0.56 13.80
C SER A 118 16.20 0.37 12.78
N PRO A 119 15.13 -0.38 13.13
CA PRO A 119 13.93 -0.45 12.29
C PRO A 119 13.29 0.92 12.01
N LEU A 120 13.40 1.87 12.94
CA LEU A 120 12.92 3.24 12.75
C LEU A 120 13.75 4.01 11.71
N ASP A 121 15.07 3.85 11.71
CA ASP A 121 15.93 4.46 10.69
C ASP A 121 15.57 3.90 9.31
N LEU A 122 15.34 2.58 9.23
CA LEU A 122 14.92 1.94 8.00
C LEU A 122 13.56 2.50 7.51
N LEU A 123 12.57 2.57 8.39
CA LEU A 123 11.27 3.15 8.03
C LEU A 123 11.42 4.60 7.54
N ARG A 124 12.16 5.42 8.28
CA ARG A 124 12.39 6.82 7.91
C ARG A 124 13.07 6.98 6.55
N ASN A 125 13.99 6.09 6.22
CA ASN A 125 14.70 6.13 4.94
C ASN A 125 13.85 5.67 3.76
N CYS A 126 13.05 4.62 3.95
CA CYS A 126 12.21 4.06 2.90
C CYS A 126 10.90 4.83 2.70
N PHE A 127 10.45 5.59 3.70
CA PHE A 127 9.18 6.33 3.65
C PHE A 127 9.31 7.63 2.82
N PRO A 128 8.27 7.98 2.02
CA PRO A 128 7.12 7.16 1.69
C PRO A 128 7.46 6.00 0.77
N GLY A 129 6.60 4.96 0.77
CA GLY A 129 6.82 3.76 -0.04
C GLY A 129 6.93 4.05 -1.53
N GLY A 130 7.82 3.33 -2.22
CA GLY A 130 8.00 3.48 -3.66
C GLY A 130 6.77 3.10 -4.47
N SER A 131 6.01 2.09 -4.01
CA SER A 131 4.82 1.58 -4.70
C SER A 131 3.67 2.59 -4.80
N ILE A 132 3.68 3.65 -3.96
CA ILE A 132 2.65 4.68 -3.92
C ILE A 132 3.18 6.08 -4.31
N THR A 133 4.43 6.18 -4.71
CA THR A 133 5.05 7.42 -5.19
C THR A 133 5.48 7.29 -6.65
N GLY A 134 6.64 6.78 -6.91
CA GLY A 134 7.20 6.59 -8.25
C GLY A 134 8.72 6.74 -8.26
N ALA A 135 9.31 6.63 -9.45
CA ALA A 135 10.75 6.76 -9.66
C ALA A 135 11.02 7.86 -10.72
N PRO A 136 11.97 8.80 -10.45
CA PRO A 136 12.69 9.05 -9.18
C PRO A 136 11.77 9.58 -8.07
N LYS A 137 11.90 9.05 -6.84
CA LYS A 137 10.95 9.28 -5.73
C LYS A 137 10.69 10.77 -5.43
N ILE A 138 11.74 11.58 -5.30
CA ILE A 138 11.60 13.00 -4.97
C ILE A 138 10.80 13.73 -6.05
N ARG A 139 11.14 13.51 -7.33
CA ARG A 139 10.41 14.16 -8.43
C ARG A 139 8.97 13.69 -8.54
N ALA A 140 8.71 12.40 -8.32
CA ALA A 140 7.35 11.88 -8.26
C ALA A 140 6.52 12.54 -7.14
N MET A 141 7.10 12.73 -5.96
CA MET A 141 6.43 13.42 -4.84
C MET A 141 6.14 14.90 -5.15
N GLU A 142 7.06 15.59 -5.83
CA GLU A 142 6.83 16.97 -6.29
C GLU A 142 5.63 17.03 -7.25
N ILE A 143 5.59 16.15 -8.26
CA ILE A 143 4.50 16.07 -9.24
C ILE A 143 3.16 15.73 -8.55
N ILE A 144 3.15 14.79 -7.62
CA ILE A 144 1.96 14.46 -6.82
C ILE A 144 1.44 15.70 -6.10
N ASN A 145 2.33 16.45 -5.46
CA ASN A 145 1.96 17.69 -4.75
C ASN A 145 1.50 18.81 -5.68
N GLU A 146 1.99 18.85 -6.91
CA GLU A 146 1.58 19.82 -7.94
C GLU A 146 0.20 19.49 -8.52
N LEU A 147 -0.11 18.20 -8.73
CA LEU A 147 -1.27 17.77 -9.51
C LEU A 147 -2.47 17.34 -8.67
N GLU A 148 -2.25 16.77 -7.50
CA GLU A 148 -3.36 16.32 -6.67
C GLU A 148 -4.05 17.50 -5.97
N PRO A 149 -5.37 17.65 -6.13
CA PRO A 149 -6.09 18.82 -5.58
C PRO A 149 -6.24 18.76 -4.07
N ASN A 150 -6.10 17.59 -3.47
CA ASN A 150 -6.26 17.34 -2.04
C ASN A 150 -5.05 16.63 -1.45
N SER A 151 -4.75 16.94 -0.19
CA SER A 151 -3.77 16.23 0.58
C SER A 151 -4.16 14.75 0.74
N ARG A 152 -3.19 13.84 0.65
CA ARG A 152 -3.39 12.40 0.84
C ARG A 152 -3.73 12.01 2.28
N SER A 153 -3.49 12.88 3.27
CA SER A 153 -3.72 12.61 4.69
C SER A 153 -3.10 11.27 5.10
N ILE A 154 -3.91 10.33 5.62
CA ILE A 154 -3.46 8.97 5.96
C ILE A 154 -3.22 8.07 4.74
N TYR A 155 -3.80 8.42 3.58
CA TYR A 155 -3.66 7.63 2.37
C TYR A 155 -2.22 7.64 1.87
N CYS A 156 -1.70 6.47 1.48
CA CYS A 156 -0.30 6.30 1.09
C CYS A 156 0.72 6.52 2.22
N GLY A 157 0.29 6.50 3.47
CA GLY A 157 1.14 6.47 4.65
C GLY A 157 1.56 5.04 5.01
N ALA A 158 1.85 4.82 6.28
CA ALA A 158 2.15 3.50 6.83
C ALA A 158 1.53 3.34 8.22
N ILE A 159 0.98 2.17 8.50
CA ILE A 159 0.52 1.76 9.82
C ILE A 159 1.27 0.48 10.21
N GLY A 160 1.64 0.36 11.48
CA GLY A 160 2.32 -0.82 11.95
C GLY A 160 2.65 -0.75 13.44
N TYR A 161 3.52 -1.63 13.87
CA TYR A 161 3.99 -1.67 15.24
C TYR A 161 5.53 -1.78 15.32
N PHE A 162 6.04 -1.29 16.43
CA PHE A 162 7.41 -1.48 16.87
C PHE A 162 7.38 -2.19 18.21
N GLY A 163 7.91 -3.42 18.24
CA GLY A 163 8.04 -4.18 19.47
C GLY A 163 9.24 -3.74 20.31
N PHE A 164 9.14 -3.87 21.64
CA PHE A 164 10.27 -3.63 22.54
C PHE A 164 11.43 -4.62 22.32
N ASP A 165 11.18 -5.72 21.60
CA ASP A 165 12.15 -6.70 21.16
C ASP A 165 12.88 -6.30 19.86
N GLY A 166 12.59 -5.10 19.33
CA GLY A 166 13.16 -4.59 18.08
C GLY A 166 12.51 -5.11 16.81
N GLN A 167 11.40 -5.84 16.92
CA GLN A 167 10.63 -6.23 15.74
C GLN A 167 9.78 -5.06 15.22
N MET A 168 9.55 -5.03 13.91
CA MET A 168 8.67 -4.09 13.24
C MET A 168 7.89 -4.82 12.14
N ASP A 169 6.61 -4.48 11.99
CA ASP A 169 5.84 -4.84 10.79
C ASP A 169 4.91 -3.67 10.45
N THR A 170 4.99 -3.19 9.21
CA THR A 170 4.23 -2.04 8.71
C THR A 170 3.61 -2.37 7.36
N ASN A 171 2.45 -1.77 7.09
CA ASN A 171 1.80 -1.82 5.78
C ASN A 171 1.79 -0.44 5.11
N ILE A 172 1.48 -0.40 3.82
CA ILE A 172 1.11 0.84 3.12
C ILE A 172 -0.38 1.10 3.36
N THR A 173 -0.75 2.33 3.75
CA THR A 173 -2.17 2.68 4.00
C THR A 173 -2.91 2.96 2.69
N ILE A 174 -3.22 1.89 1.98
CA ILE A 174 -4.18 1.84 0.87
C ILE A 174 -5.41 1.06 1.33
N ARG A 175 -6.55 1.17 0.64
CA ARG A 175 -7.81 0.53 1.07
C ARG A 175 -8.10 0.79 2.55
N THR A 176 -7.94 2.04 2.93
CA THR A 176 -8.02 2.51 4.31
C THR A 176 -9.08 3.59 4.41
N LEU A 177 -9.93 3.48 5.42
CA LEU A 177 -10.97 4.45 5.71
C LEU A 177 -10.51 5.35 6.86
N LEU A 178 -10.77 6.63 6.75
CA LEU A 178 -10.71 7.58 7.85
C LEU A 178 -12.13 7.95 8.23
N CYS A 179 -12.51 7.63 9.46
CA CYS A 179 -13.77 8.06 10.04
C CYS A 179 -13.48 9.28 10.91
N GLU A 180 -14.05 10.41 10.60
CA GLU A 180 -13.86 11.64 11.36
C GLU A 180 -15.18 12.40 11.41
N GLN A 181 -15.62 12.72 12.63
CA GLN A 181 -16.94 13.29 12.86
C GLN A 181 -18.03 12.40 12.24
N ASP A 182 -18.88 12.95 11.38
CA ASP A 182 -19.98 12.24 10.72
C ASP A 182 -19.63 11.80 9.28
N GLN A 183 -18.34 11.78 8.95
CA GLN A 183 -17.90 11.47 7.59
C GLN A 183 -16.92 10.30 7.56
N ILE A 184 -16.98 9.56 6.46
CA ILE A 184 -16.01 8.50 6.14
C ILE A 184 -15.32 8.87 4.83
N TYR A 185 -14.00 9.01 4.91
CA TYR A 185 -13.15 9.28 3.76
C TYR A 185 -12.52 7.98 3.27
N CYS A 186 -12.49 7.82 1.95
CA CYS A 186 -11.83 6.70 1.28
C CYS A 186 -11.10 7.23 0.04
N TRP A 187 -9.89 6.77 -0.16
CA TRP A 187 -9.08 7.15 -1.31
C TRP A 187 -8.80 5.95 -2.20
N GLY A 188 -8.86 6.15 -3.50
CA GLY A 188 -8.44 5.21 -4.54
C GLY A 188 -7.46 5.86 -5.49
N GLY A 189 -6.57 5.07 -6.07
CA GLY A 189 -5.60 5.55 -7.05
C GLY A 189 -4.89 4.40 -7.75
N GLY A 190 -4.15 4.74 -8.80
CA GLY A 190 -3.37 3.82 -9.62
C GLY A 190 -1.97 4.34 -9.89
N GLY A 191 -1.16 3.56 -10.57
CA GLY A 191 0.13 3.98 -11.11
C GLY A 191 -0.08 4.59 -12.50
N ILE A 192 0.41 5.79 -12.72
CA ILE A 192 0.36 6.47 -14.01
C ILE A 192 1.71 6.32 -14.70
N VAL A 193 1.71 5.76 -15.88
CA VAL A 193 2.89 5.55 -16.74
C VAL A 193 2.64 6.13 -18.14
N ALA A 194 3.66 6.16 -18.99
CA ALA A 194 3.57 6.77 -20.31
C ALA A 194 2.44 6.20 -21.19
N ASP A 195 2.16 4.90 -21.04
CA ASP A 195 1.14 4.18 -21.81
C ASP A 195 -0.23 4.13 -21.11
N SER A 196 -0.41 4.88 -20.02
CA SER A 196 -1.67 4.93 -19.28
C SER A 196 -2.74 5.66 -20.08
N GLU A 197 -3.94 5.07 -20.12
CA GLU A 197 -5.15 5.67 -20.67
C GLU A 197 -6.04 6.21 -19.54
N CYS A 198 -6.39 7.49 -19.60
CA CYS A 198 -7.09 8.21 -18.54
C CYS A 198 -8.34 7.49 -18.03
N GLU A 199 -9.20 7.00 -18.93
CA GLU A 199 -10.44 6.33 -18.55
C GLU A 199 -10.19 4.96 -17.87
N LEU A 200 -9.19 4.22 -18.34
CA LEU A 200 -8.82 2.94 -17.75
C LEU A 200 -8.22 3.11 -16.35
N GLU A 201 -7.35 4.10 -16.16
CA GLU A 201 -6.76 4.41 -14.85
C GLU A 201 -7.82 4.91 -13.85
N TYR A 202 -8.75 5.73 -14.32
CA TYR A 202 -9.88 6.18 -13.51
C TYR A 202 -10.76 5.01 -13.09
N GLN A 203 -11.11 4.11 -14.01
CA GLN A 203 -11.90 2.92 -13.70
C GLN A 203 -11.16 2.00 -12.72
N GLU A 204 -9.86 1.78 -12.91
CA GLU A 204 -9.03 0.99 -12.00
C GLU A 204 -9.04 1.57 -10.59
N SER A 205 -8.91 2.90 -10.46
CA SER A 205 -8.95 3.58 -9.16
C SER A 205 -10.29 3.35 -8.43
N ARG A 206 -11.40 3.35 -9.15
CA ARG A 206 -12.73 3.06 -8.61
C ARG A 206 -12.90 1.61 -8.21
N ASP A 207 -12.44 0.69 -9.05
CA ASP A 207 -12.55 -0.76 -8.80
C ASP A 207 -11.80 -1.16 -7.52
N LYS A 208 -10.68 -0.50 -7.23
CA LYS A 208 -9.90 -0.73 -6.00
C LYS A 208 -10.66 -0.41 -4.72
N VAL A 209 -11.62 0.50 -4.75
CA VAL A 209 -12.42 0.90 -3.56
C VAL A 209 -13.87 0.47 -3.64
N ALA A 210 -14.32 -0.11 -4.74
CA ALA A 210 -15.70 -0.45 -4.99
C ALA A 210 -16.32 -1.35 -3.89
N LEU A 211 -15.58 -2.38 -3.45
CA LEU A 211 -16.06 -3.27 -2.39
C LEU A 211 -16.23 -2.54 -1.05
N LEU A 212 -15.31 -1.64 -0.70
CA LEU A 212 -15.43 -0.83 0.51
C LEU A 212 -16.67 0.07 0.46
N LEU A 213 -16.89 0.73 -0.67
CA LEU A 213 -18.02 1.63 -0.86
C LEU A 213 -19.35 0.88 -0.84
N SER A 214 -19.45 -0.29 -1.50
CA SER A 214 -20.68 -1.11 -1.47
C SER A 214 -21.00 -1.63 -0.06
N THR A 215 -19.99 -2.09 0.68
CA THR A 215 -20.16 -2.54 2.07
C THR A 215 -20.65 -1.40 2.98
N LEU A 216 -20.11 -0.19 2.82
CA LEU A 216 -20.57 0.98 3.59
C LEU A 216 -22.02 1.35 3.24
N GLN A 217 -22.43 1.22 1.98
CA GLN A 217 -23.82 1.46 1.55
C GLN A 217 -24.78 0.43 2.15
N GLU A 218 -24.40 -0.84 2.18
CA GLU A 218 -25.18 -1.91 2.81
C GLU A 218 -25.35 -1.71 4.31
N LEU A 219 -24.27 -1.32 5.01
CA LEU A 219 -24.32 -1.01 6.45
C LEU A 219 -25.26 0.16 6.73
N LYS A 220 -25.21 1.22 5.91
CA LYS A 220 -26.10 2.37 6.02
C LYS A 220 -27.57 1.99 5.81
N ALA A 221 -27.85 1.14 4.83
CA ALA A 221 -29.21 0.66 4.56
C ALA A 221 -29.76 -0.20 5.72
N SER A 222 -28.92 -1.05 6.32
CA SER A 222 -29.29 -1.90 7.45
C SER A 222 -29.57 -1.10 8.72
N SER A 223 -28.79 -0.06 9.00
CA SER A 223 -29.02 0.81 10.17
C SER A 223 -30.32 1.62 10.06
N ALA A 224 -30.67 2.08 8.86
CA ALA A 224 -31.91 2.82 8.61
C ALA A 224 -33.21 1.96 8.72
N GLN A 225 -33.10 0.63 8.76
CA GLN A 225 -34.23 -0.29 8.93
C GLN A 225 -34.43 -0.70 10.41
N SER A 226 -33.50 -0.31 11.28
CA SER A 226 -33.52 -0.69 12.71
C SER A 226 -34.01 0.43 13.61
N ASP A 227 -34.26 1.61 13.07
CA ASP A 227 -34.89 2.78 13.70
C ASP A 227 -36.37 2.90 13.27
#